data_0c189e881529557cf942af6a491d2b68
#
_entry.id   0c189e881529557cf942af6a491d2b68
#
_cell.length_a   1.000
_cell.length_b   1.000
_cell.length_c   1.000
_cell.angle_alpha   90.00
_cell.angle_beta   90.00
_cell.angle_gamma   90.00
#
_symmetry.space_group_name_H-M   'P 1'
#
loop_
_entity.id
_entity.type
_entity.pdbx_description
1 polymer ?
#
loop_
_entity_poly.entity_id
_entity_poly.type
_entity_poly.pdbx_seq_one_letter_code
_entity_poly.pdbx_strand_id
1 'polypeptide(L)'
;HGNAGHLLLPGVSHVICVRLIAPLPFRVRLLRERLELSEDDALAHIRKVDGHREQWTRFLYGVDWLDPNLYDLCINLRTLDLHDAVDIVACTSRATRFQPTDESRRAMAELVLASRVRAALAADERTAGAEVEVRASGDSVFLRGRVRPASVVDAVLDVVGGVEGVARVDRAELAAPDYTV
;
A
#
# COMPACT_ATOMS: atom_id res chain seq x y z
N HIS A 1 -5.13 9.51 -3.58
CA HIS A 1 -6.22 8.85 -2.84
C HIS A 1 -6.36 7.40 -3.31
N GLY A 2 -6.91 6.54 -2.47
CA GLY A 2 -7.12 5.13 -2.79
C GLY A 2 -7.66 4.38 -1.58
N ASN A 3 -7.93 3.08 -1.75
CA ASN A 3 -8.61 2.30 -0.73
C ASN A 3 -7.67 1.62 0.29
N ALA A 4 -6.37 1.56 0.01
CA ALA A 4 -5.38 0.87 0.86
C ALA A 4 -4.06 1.65 0.98
N GLY A 5 -4.04 2.94 0.66
CA GLY A 5 -2.82 3.77 0.67
C GLY A 5 -2.11 3.78 2.02
N HIS A 6 -2.87 3.76 3.11
CA HIS A 6 -2.35 3.69 4.48
C HIS A 6 -1.57 2.39 4.78
N LEU A 7 -1.88 1.30 4.09
CA LEU A 7 -1.20 0.01 4.26
C LEU A 7 0.11 -0.08 3.46
N LEU A 8 0.32 0.83 2.52
CA LEU A 8 1.50 0.87 1.65
C LEU A 8 2.67 1.67 2.23
N LEU A 9 2.43 2.45 3.29
CA LEU A 9 3.40 3.40 3.86
C LEU A 9 3.65 3.15 5.36
N PRO A 10 3.92 1.90 5.78
CA PRO A 10 4.19 1.60 7.18
C PRO A 10 5.46 2.31 7.65
N GLY A 11 5.44 2.87 8.86
CA GLY A 11 6.62 3.48 9.49
C GLY A 11 6.98 4.89 9.01
N VAL A 12 6.22 5.48 8.09
CA VAL A 12 6.46 6.86 7.63
C VAL A 12 5.66 7.84 8.50
N SER A 13 6.32 8.45 9.49
CA SER A 13 5.66 9.27 10.52
C SER A 13 5.02 10.58 10.01
N HIS A 14 5.42 11.08 8.84
CA HIS A 14 4.83 12.28 8.25
C HIS A 14 3.64 12.02 7.30
N VAL A 15 3.11 10.81 7.33
CA VAL A 15 1.88 10.43 6.62
C VAL A 15 0.70 10.49 7.59
N ILE A 16 -0.39 11.11 7.18
CA ILE A 16 -1.67 11.11 7.90
C ILE A 16 -2.62 10.18 7.18
N CYS A 17 -3.06 9.16 7.88
CA CYS A 17 -4.03 8.19 7.36
C CYS A 17 -5.45 8.68 7.68
N VAL A 18 -6.19 9.12 6.66
CA VAL A 18 -7.53 9.67 6.82
C VAL A 18 -8.56 8.77 6.19
N ARG A 19 -9.59 8.43 6.94
CA ARG A 19 -10.79 7.75 6.44
C ARG A 19 -11.98 8.70 6.44
N LEU A 20 -12.57 8.90 5.26
CA LEU A 20 -13.85 9.58 5.12
C LEU A 20 -14.97 8.56 5.12
N ILE A 21 -15.96 8.74 5.97
CA ILE A 21 -17.18 7.94 6.03
C ILE A 21 -18.41 8.82 5.83
N ALA A 22 -19.45 8.27 5.23
CA ALA A 22 -20.71 8.96 5.04
C ALA A 22 -21.88 7.98 5.18
N PRO A 23 -23.05 8.43 5.69
CA PRO A 23 -24.25 7.61 5.76
C PRO A 23 -24.66 7.06 4.39
N LEU A 24 -25.19 5.84 4.37
CA LEU A 24 -25.58 5.18 3.13
C LEU A 24 -26.52 6.01 2.25
N PRO A 25 -27.58 6.67 2.79
CA PRO A 25 -28.45 7.52 1.97
C PRO A 25 -27.71 8.68 1.30
N PHE A 26 -26.73 9.28 1.97
CA PHE A 26 -25.89 10.32 1.39
C PHE A 26 -25.05 9.76 0.22
N ARG A 27 -24.43 8.59 0.41
CA ARG A 27 -23.62 7.92 -0.61
C ARG A 27 -24.44 7.55 -1.84
N VAL A 28 -25.66 7.04 -1.63
CA VAL A 28 -26.59 6.69 -2.72
C VAL A 28 -26.97 7.92 -3.52
N ARG A 29 -27.36 9.01 -2.87
CA ARG A 29 -27.69 10.27 -3.55
C ARG A 29 -26.54 10.78 -4.41
N LEU A 30 -25.34 10.87 -3.84
CA LEU A 30 -24.15 11.34 -4.54
C LEU A 30 -23.81 10.46 -5.76
N LEU A 31 -23.95 9.16 -5.64
CA LEU A 31 -23.66 8.23 -6.72
C LEU A 31 -24.68 8.32 -7.85
N ARG A 32 -25.96 8.49 -7.50
CA ARG A 32 -27.04 8.72 -8.46
C ARG A 32 -26.80 9.98 -9.29
N GLU A 33 -26.47 11.08 -8.62
CA GLU A 33 -26.17 12.36 -9.28
C GLU A 33 -24.96 12.27 -10.21
N ARG A 34 -23.92 11.52 -9.79
CA ARG A 34 -22.67 11.41 -10.54
C ARG A 34 -22.74 10.48 -11.74
N LEU A 35 -23.48 9.39 -11.66
CA LEU A 35 -23.51 8.30 -12.63
C LEU A 35 -24.90 8.13 -13.30
N GLU A 36 -25.86 8.99 -13.00
CA GLU A 36 -27.23 8.95 -13.52
C GLU A 36 -27.93 7.61 -13.28
N LEU A 37 -27.70 6.99 -12.10
CA LEU A 37 -28.23 5.69 -11.75
C LEU A 37 -29.59 5.77 -11.05
N SER A 38 -30.35 4.67 -11.13
CA SER A 38 -31.48 4.45 -10.24
C SER A 38 -31.01 4.28 -8.78
N GLU A 39 -31.93 4.36 -7.82
CA GLU A 39 -31.59 4.17 -6.41
C GLU A 39 -31.12 2.74 -6.13
N ASP A 40 -31.78 1.74 -6.73
CA ASP A 40 -31.44 0.33 -6.57
C ASP A 40 -30.07 0.02 -7.19
N ASP A 41 -29.78 0.55 -8.38
CA ASP A 41 -28.48 0.36 -9.02
C ASP A 41 -27.35 1.02 -8.23
N ALA A 42 -27.58 2.23 -7.70
CA ALA A 42 -26.61 2.92 -6.87
C ALA A 42 -26.34 2.15 -5.58
N LEU A 43 -27.37 1.60 -4.94
CA LEU A 43 -27.25 0.77 -3.75
C LEU A 43 -26.48 -0.54 -4.02
N ALA A 44 -26.83 -1.21 -5.12
CA ALA A 44 -26.15 -2.43 -5.56
C ALA A 44 -24.66 -2.16 -5.86
N HIS A 45 -24.36 -1.06 -6.54
CA HIS A 45 -23.00 -0.64 -6.83
C HIS A 45 -22.19 -0.38 -5.55
N ILE A 46 -22.75 0.35 -4.58
CA ILE A 46 -22.08 0.63 -3.31
C ILE A 46 -21.77 -0.67 -2.56
N ARG A 47 -22.74 -1.57 -2.45
CA ARG A 47 -22.55 -2.88 -1.76
C ARG A 47 -21.45 -3.71 -2.43
N LYS A 48 -21.46 -3.75 -3.77
CA LYS A 48 -20.44 -4.47 -4.54
C LYS A 48 -19.04 -3.91 -4.29
N VAL A 49 -18.89 -2.58 -4.38
CA VAL A 49 -17.59 -1.91 -4.20
C VAL A 49 -17.08 -2.08 -2.77
N ASP A 50 -17.92 -1.90 -1.76
CA ASP A 50 -17.54 -2.06 -0.36
C ASP A 50 -17.15 -3.53 -0.06
N GLY A 51 -17.92 -4.50 -0.58
CA GLY A 51 -17.60 -5.92 -0.42
C GLY A 51 -16.28 -6.31 -1.09
N HIS A 52 -15.99 -5.79 -2.30
CA HIS A 52 -14.69 -6.01 -2.95
C HIS A 52 -13.54 -5.42 -2.13
N ARG A 53 -13.71 -4.21 -1.55
CA ARG A 53 -12.69 -3.59 -0.71
C ARG A 53 -12.38 -4.43 0.52
N GLU A 54 -13.43 -4.92 1.20
CA GLU A 54 -13.30 -5.77 2.38
C GLU A 54 -12.54 -7.06 2.05
N GLN A 55 -12.96 -7.77 1.02
CA GLN A 55 -12.31 -9.00 0.59
C GLN A 55 -10.84 -8.77 0.21
N TRP A 56 -10.56 -7.71 -0.55
CA TRP A 56 -9.24 -7.39 -1.05
C TRP A 56 -8.26 -7.02 0.08
N THR A 57 -8.69 -6.16 1.02
CA THR A 57 -7.84 -5.75 2.14
C THR A 57 -7.59 -6.89 3.10
N ARG A 58 -8.59 -7.75 3.32
CA ARG A 58 -8.43 -8.96 4.14
C ARG A 58 -7.50 -9.99 3.49
N PHE A 59 -7.65 -10.21 2.18
CA PHE A 59 -6.81 -11.15 1.44
C PHE A 59 -5.35 -10.71 1.34
N LEU A 60 -5.07 -9.44 0.98
CA LEU A 60 -3.71 -8.97 0.76
C LEU A 60 -2.97 -8.57 2.03
N TYR A 61 -3.69 -8.03 3.02
CA TYR A 61 -3.07 -7.40 4.19
C TYR A 61 -3.51 -8.01 5.51
N GLY A 62 -4.48 -8.94 5.51
CA GLY A 62 -4.98 -9.57 6.73
C GLY A 62 -5.73 -8.63 7.67
N VAL A 63 -6.18 -7.46 7.19
CA VAL A 63 -6.80 -6.41 8.02
C VAL A 63 -8.28 -6.19 7.68
N ASP A 64 -9.03 -5.74 8.67
CA ASP A 64 -10.37 -5.18 8.47
C ASP A 64 -10.22 -3.68 8.17
N TRP A 65 -10.49 -3.26 6.94
CA TRP A 65 -10.39 -1.85 6.55
C TRP A 65 -11.38 -0.94 7.29
N LEU A 66 -12.37 -1.51 7.99
CA LEU A 66 -13.31 -0.76 8.83
C LEU A 66 -12.73 -0.45 10.21
N ASP A 67 -11.65 -1.10 10.63
CA ASP A 67 -11.00 -0.86 11.92
C ASP A 67 -10.49 0.59 12.00
N PRO A 68 -11.01 1.42 12.93
CA PRO A 68 -10.56 2.79 13.09
C PRO A 68 -9.10 2.91 13.54
N ASN A 69 -8.51 1.88 14.14
CA ASN A 69 -7.11 1.87 14.56
C ASN A 69 -6.11 1.91 13.38
N LEU A 70 -6.58 1.70 12.15
CA LEU A 70 -5.76 1.84 10.94
C LEU A 70 -5.62 3.29 10.47
N TYR A 71 -6.30 4.24 11.11
CA TYR A 71 -6.39 5.62 10.65
C TYR A 71 -6.08 6.60 11.77
N ASP A 72 -5.40 7.70 11.45
CA ASP A 72 -5.19 8.81 12.37
C ASP A 72 -6.45 9.65 12.55
N LEU A 73 -7.28 9.73 11.48
CA LEU A 73 -8.54 10.47 11.46
C LEU A 73 -9.64 9.65 10.79
N CYS A 74 -10.80 9.53 11.46
CA CYS A 74 -12.04 9.07 10.86
C CYS A 74 -13.05 10.21 10.83
N ILE A 75 -13.31 10.80 9.65
CA ILE A 75 -14.20 11.95 9.50
C ILE A 75 -15.53 11.50 8.90
N ASN A 76 -16.63 11.77 9.61
CA ASN A 76 -17.97 11.41 9.16
C ASN A 76 -18.68 12.61 8.52
N LEU A 77 -18.94 12.49 7.24
CA LEU A 77 -19.64 13.50 6.44
C LEU A 77 -21.17 13.51 6.62
N ARG A 78 -21.67 13.04 7.78
CA ARG A 78 -23.10 13.11 8.10
C ARG A 78 -23.57 14.55 8.32
N THR A 79 -22.76 15.34 9.02
CA THR A 79 -23.04 16.73 9.40
C THR A 79 -21.98 17.68 8.83
N LEU A 80 -20.73 17.20 8.80
CA LEU A 80 -19.61 17.93 8.20
C LEU A 80 -19.69 17.84 6.67
N ASP A 81 -19.32 18.91 6.00
CA ASP A 81 -19.14 18.90 4.56
C ASP A 81 -17.68 18.59 4.17
N LEU A 82 -17.40 18.60 2.87
CA LEU A 82 -16.06 18.31 2.37
C LEU A 82 -15.05 19.41 2.73
N HIS A 83 -15.50 20.67 2.84
CA HIS A 83 -14.66 21.80 3.22
C HIS A 83 -14.22 21.65 4.67
N ASP A 84 -15.15 21.33 5.57
CA ASP A 84 -14.83 21.03 6.98
C ASP A 84 -13.79 19.91 7.09
N ALA A 85 -13.96 18.84 6.31
CA ALA A 85 -13.02 17.72 6.30
C ALA A 85 -11.62 18.15 5.84
N VAL A 86 -11.52 19.00 4.82
CA VAL A 86 -10.25 19.55 4.33
C VAL A 86 -9.59 20.40 5.41
N ASP A 87 -10.34 21.25 6.09
CA ASP A 87 -9.80 22.11 7.15
C ASP A 87 -9.27 21.30 8.34
N ILE A 88 -9.99 20.25 8.74
CA ILE A 88 -9.55 19.32 9.80
C ILE A 88 -8.23 18.66 9.41
N VAL A 89 -8.13 18.13 8.20
CA VAL A 89 -6.91 17.48 7.72
C VAL A 89 -5.76 18.49 7.61
N ALA A 90 -6.01 19.68 7.05
CA ALA A 90 -5.02 20.74 6.92
C ALA A 90 -4.54 21.24 8.29
N CYS A 91 -5.42 21.36 9.27
CA CYS A 91 -5.03 21.70 10.65
C CYS A 91 -4.15 20.60 11.25
N THR A 92 -4.57 19.33 11.14
CA THR A 92 -3.83 18.18 11.67
C THR A 92 -2.44 18.05 11.04
N SER A 93 -2.32 18.32 9.73
CA SER A 93 -1.04 18.22 9.01
C SER A 93 0.04 19.18 9.52
N ARG A 94 -0.35 20.27 10.19
CA ARG A 94 0.59 21.24 10.79
C ARG A 94 1.18 20.78 12.13
N ALA A 95 0.62 19.73 12.73
CA ALA A 95 1.15 19.22 14.00
C ALA A 95 2.58 18.68 13.81
N THR A 96 3.45 18.96 14.78
CA THR A 96 4.89 18.62 14.72
C THR A 96 5.14 17.15 14.41
N ARG A 97 4.30 16.25 14.93
CA ARG A 97 4.41 14.80 14.69
C ARG A 97 4.27 14.39 13.22
N PHE A 98 3.59 15.21 12.41
CA PHE A 98 3.40 14.96 10.97
C PHE A 98 4.36 15.77 10.10
N GLN A 99 5.29 16.49 10.69
CA GLN A 99 6.33 17.18 9.90
C GLN A 99 7.41 16.18 9.48
N PRO A 100 7.92 16.31 8.25
CA PRO A 100 8.97 15.44 7.77
C PRO A 100 10.25 15.56 8.60
N THR A 101 10.75 14.45 9.12
CA THR A 101 12.06 14.32 9.76
C THR A 101 13.03 13.60 8.83
N ASP A 102 14.33 13.66 9.11
CA ASP A 102 15.33 12.92 8.32
C ASP A 102 15.10 11.40 8.39
N GLU A 103 14.64 10.90 9.54
CA GLU A 103 14.28 9.50 9.70
C GLU A 103 13.07 9.12 8.82
N SER A 104 12.00 9.92 8.84
CA SER A 104 10.81 9.63 8.04
C SER A 104 11.04 9.79 6.52
N ARG A 105 11.94 10.71 6.12
CA ARG A 105 12.38 10.84 4.72
C ARG A 105 13.16 9.60 4.28
N ARG A 106 14.02 9.10 5.15
CA ARG A 106 14.79 7.87 4.93
C ARG A 106 13.87 6.65 4.81
N ALA A 107 12.92 6.49 5.72
CA ALA A 107 11.92 5.42 5.65
C ALA A 107 11.12 5.47 4.34
N MET A 108 10.72 6.66 3.88
CA MET A 108 10.05 6.81 2.59
C MET A 108 10.95 6.42 1.41
N ALA A 109 12.22 6.85 1.42
CA ALA A 109 13.16 6.49 0.36
C ALA A 109 13.39 4.97 0.28
N GLU A 110 13.51 4.31 1.42
CA GLU A 110 13.64 2.85 1.53
C GLU A 110 12.41 2.11 0.99
N LEU A 111 11.20 2.58 1.31
CA LEU A 111 9.95 2.04 0.75
C LEU A 111 9.87 2.22 -0.77
N VAL A 112 10.30 3.38 -1.28
CA VAL A 112 10.33 3.65 -2.72
C VAL A 112 11.31 2.72 -3.42
N LEU A 113 12.53 2.54 -2.87
CA LEU A 113 13.53 1.64 -3.42
C LEU A 113 13.01 0.19 -3.44
N ALA A 114 12.48 -0.29 -2.32
CA ALA A 114 11.89 -1.63 -2.24
C ALA A 114 10.73 -1.83 -3.23
N SER A 115 9.90 -0.80 -3.47
CA SER A 115 8.81 -0.83 -4.45
C SER A 115 9.32 -0.89 -5.88
N ARG A 116 10.39 -0.15 -6.22
CA ARG A 116 11.02 -0.21 -7.55
C ARG A 116 11.58 -1.59 -7.83
N VAL A 117 12.26 -2.20 -6.85
CA VAL A 117 12.78 -3.55 -6.97
C VAL A 117 11.66 -4.56 -7.18
N ARG A 118 10.57 -4.49 -6.38
CA ARG A 118 9.41 -5.39 -6.59
C ARG A 118 8.79 -5.23 -7.98
N ALA A 119 8.66 -3.99 -8.45
CA ALA A 119 8.13 -3.72 -9.79
C ALA A 119 9.04 -4.27 -10.89
N ALA A 120 10.36 -4.14 -10.76
CA ALA A 120 11.32 -4.70 -11.71
C ALA A 120 11.26 -6.24 -11.74
N LEU A 121 11.21 -6.88 -10.56
CA LEU A 121 11.05 -8.34 -10.45
C LEU A 121 9.74 -8.84 -11.06
N ALA A 122 8.64 -8.10 -10.88
CA ALA A 122 7.35 -8.46 -11.44
C ALA A 122 7.26 -8.25 -12.97
N ALA A 123 8.05 -7.35 -13.52
CA ALA A 123 8.06 -7.02 -14.94
C ALA A 123 8.98 -7.92 -15.78
N ASP A 124 9.98 -8.57 -15.17
CA ASP A 124 10.91 -9.47 -15.87
C ASP A 124 10.35 -10.90 -15.89
N GLU A 125 10.17 -11.45 -17.08
CA GLU A 125 9.58 -12.80 -17.29
C GLU A 125 10.36 -13.91 -16.53
N ARG A 126 11.68 -13.75 -16.32
CA ARG A 126 12.52 -14.70 -15.61
C ARG A 126 12.21 -14.73 -14.10
N THR A 127 11.62 -13.68 -13.55
CA THR A 127 11.42 -13.49 -12.11
C THR A 127 9.97 -13.23 -11.70
N ALA A 128 9.04 -13.00 -12.65
CA ALA A 128 7.65 -12.63 -12.37
C ALA A 128 6.88 -13.64 -11.49
N GLY A 129 7.28 -14.92 -11.48
CA GLY A 129 6.71 -15.97 -10.62
C GLY A 129 7.48 -16.21 -9.31
N ALA A 130 8.54 -15.45 -9.04
CA ALA A 130 9.35 -15.64 -7.84
C ALA A 130 8.70 -14.98 -6.61
N GLU A 131 8.49 -15.76 -5.55
CA GLU A 131 7.99 -15.26 -4.27
C GLU A 131 9.13 -14.70 -3.44
N VAL A 132 9.51 -13.43 -3.71
CA VAL A 132 10.61 -12.75 -3.02
C VAL A 132 10.08 -11.58 -2.20
N GLU A 133 10.28 -11.62 -0.91
CA GLU A 133 10.12 -10.47 -0.02
C GLU A 133 11.31 -9.53 -0.20
N VAL A 134 11.02 -8.25 -0.42
CA VAL A 134 12.04 -7.22 -0.65
C VAL A 134 11.93 -6.16 0.43
N ARG A 135 13.05 -5.91 1.11
CA ARG A 135 13.23 -4.78 2.03
C ARG A 135 14.43 -3.95 1.60
N ALA A 136 14.42 -2.68 1.92
CA ALA A 136 15.55 -1.79 1.70
C ALA A 136 15.95 -1.10 2.99
N SER A 137 17.26 -0.82 3.15
CA SER A 137 17.80 0.06 4.18
C SER A 137 18.93 0.88 3.58
N GLY A 138 18.72 2.19 3.47
CA GLY A 138 19.57 3.06 2.66
C GLY A 138 19.56 2.63 1.19
N ASP A 139 20.76 2.32 0.66
CA ASP A 139 20.97 1.82 -0.71
C ASP A 139 21.11 0.30 -0.80
N SER A 140 20.92 -0.39 0.32
CA SER A 140 21.06 -1.84 0.45
C SER A 140 19.71 -2.52 0.38
N VAL A 141 19.58 -3.55 -0.44
CA VAL A 141 18.36 -4.34 -0.62
C VAL A 141 18.54 -5.73 -0.03
N PHE A 142 17.60 -6.13 0.81
CA PHE A 142 17.55 -7.42 1.47
C PHE A 142 16.46 -8.27 0.82
N LEU A 143 16.84 -9.46 0.34
CA LEU A 143 15.95 -10.40 -0.32
C LEU A 143 15.70 -11.61 0.56
N ARG A 144 14.45 -11.97 0.73
CA ARG A 144 14.03 -13.14 1.50
C ARG A 144 13.02 -13.95 0.69
N GLY A 145 13.17 -15.26 0.68
CA GLY A 145 12.21 -16.14 0.03
C GLY A 145 12.81 -17.47 -0.42
N ARG A 146 11.95 -18.32 -1.00
CA ARG A 146 12.34 -19.59 -1.61
C ARG A 146 12.09 -19.52 -3.10
N VAL A 147 13.16 -19.56 -3.87
CA VAL A 147 13.10 -19.39 -5.34
C VAL A 147 13.55 -20.68 -6.01
N ARG A 148 12.77 -21.16 -6.98
CA ARG A 148 13.04 -22.37 -7.76
C ARG A 148 12.89 -22.09 -9.26
N PRO A 149 13.71 -22.64 -10.13
CA PRO A 149 14.99 -23.32 -9.86
C PRO A 149 16.11 -22.35 -9.47
N ALA A 150 17.32 -22.86 -9.17
CA ALA A 150 18.47 -22.03 -8.79
C ALA A 150 18.81 -20.95 -9.83
N SER A 151 18.57 -21.19 -11.12
CA SER A 151 18.75 -20.20 -12.20
C SER A 151 17.88 -18.96 -12.04
N VAL A 152 16.74 -19.05 -11.33
CA VAL A 152 15.89 -17.89 -11.01
C VAL A 152 16.53 -17.02 -9.93
N VAL A 153 17.34 -17.59 -9.04
CA VAL A 153 18.10 -16.80 -8.06
C VAL A 153 19.06 -15.86 -8.76
N ASP A 154 19.80 -16.36 -9.78
CA ASP A 154 20.72 -15.53 -10.55
C ASP A 154 19.98 -14.44 -11.33
N ALA A 155 18.81 -14.77 -11.91
CA ALA A 155 17.95 -13.79 -12.58
C ALA A 155 17.43 -12.73 -11.60
N VAL A 156 17.03 -13.11 -10.38
CA VAL A 156 16.61 -12.16 -9.33
C VAL A 156 17.73 -11.20 -8.99
N LEU A 157 18.97 -11.70 -8.80
CA LEU A 157 20.12 -10.87 -8.47
C LEU A 157 20.49 -9.92 -9.62
N ASP A 158 20.42 -10.38 -10.87
CA ASP A 158 20.66 -9.58 -12.06
C ASP A 158 19.65 -8.42 -12.15
N VAL A 159 18.35 -8.73 -12.04
CA VAL A 159 17.28 -7.72 -12.10
C VAL A 159 17.41 -6.70 -10.97
N VAL A 160 17.64 -7.16 -9.73
CA VAL A 160 17.75 -6.28 -8.57
C VAL A 160 18.99 -5.38 -8.68
N GLY A 161 20.13 -5.93 -9.12
CA GLY A 161 21.35 -5.17 -9.32
C GLY A 161 21.26 -4.09 -10.42
N GLY A 162 20.33 -4.25 -11.37
CA GLY A 162 20.04 -3.27 -12.42
C GLY A 162 19.10 -2.13 -11.97
N VAL A 163 18.51 -2.19 -10.79
CA VAL A 163 17.57 -1.13 -10.33
C VAL A 163 18.35 0.09 -9.83
N GLU A 164 18.03 1.25 -10.37
CA GLU A 164 18.61 2.53 -9.96
C GLU A 164 18.41 2.79 -8.45
N GLY A 165 19.53 3.07 -7.75
CA GLY A 165 19.56 3.32 -6.31
C GLY A 165 19.94 2.10 -5.48
N VAL A 166 20.11 0.91 -6.08
CA VAL A 166 20.63 -0.28 -5.41
C VAL A 166 22.14 -0.30 -5.51
N ALA A 167 22.84 -0.16 -4.37
CA ALA A 167 24.31 -0.31 -4.30
C ALA A 167 24.73 -1.69 -3.77
N ARG A 168 23.88 -2.32 -2.96
CA ARG A 168 24.17 -3.64 -2.36
C ARG A 168 22.94 -4.52 -2.36
N VAL A 169 23.15 -5.81 -2.60
CA VAL A 169 22.10 -6.84 -2.51
C VAL A 169 22.52 -7.89 -1.48
N ASP A 170 21.74 -7.98 -0.40
CA ASP A 170 21.87 -9.06 0.58
C ASP A 170 20.87 -10.16 0.23
N ARG A 171 21.41 -11.37 0.00
CA ARG A 171 20.67 -12.57 -0.36
C ARG A 171 20.75 -13.67 0.70
N ALA A 172 21.22 -13.37 1.90
CA ALA A 172 21.48 -14.39 2.93
C ALA A 172 20.22 -15.21 3.28
N GLU A 173 19.04 -14.63 3.13
CA GLU A 173 17.74 -15.29 3.36
C GLU A 173 17.03 -15.71 2.05
N LEU A 174 17.71 -15.62 0.90
CA LEU A 174 17.19 -16.09 -0.38
C LEU A 174 17.75 -17.48 -0.67
N ALA A 175 16.96 -18.52 -0.41
CA ALA A 175 17.39 -19.91 -0.57
C ALA A 175 16.82 -20.55 -1.85
N ALA A 176 17.69 -21.21 -2.62
CA ALA A 176 17.28 -22.33 -3.44
C ALA A 176 17.19 -23.57 -2.51
N PRO A 177 16.06 -24.30 -2.47
CA PRO A 177 16.01 -25.48 -1.62
C PRO A 177 17.00 -26.54 -2.13
N ASP A 178 17.92 -26.94 -1.28
CA ASP A 178 18.79 -28.10 -1.50
C ASP A 178 17.91 -29.35 -1.58
N TYR A 179 17.89 -30.00 -2.73
CA TYR A 179 17.47 -31.38 -2.82
C TYR A 179 18.67 -32.26 -2.52
N THR A 180 18.91 -32.56 -1.26
CA THR A 180 19.63 -33.78 -0.92
C THR A 180 18.61 -34.92 -1.05
N VAL A 181 18.79 -35.71 -2.12
CA VAL A 181 18.13 -37.01 -2.34
C VAL A 181 18.69 -38.01 -1.38
#